data_833c628f346327a70a027c1dff7ccc0f
#
_entry.id   833c628f346327a70a027c1dff7ccc0f
#
_cell.length_a   1.000
_cell.length_b   1.000
_cell.length_c   1.000
_cell.angle_alpha   90.00
_cell.angle_beta   90.00
_cell.angle_gamma   90.00
#
_symmetry.space_group_name_H-M   'P 1'
#
loop_
_entity.id
_entity.type
_entity.pdbx_description
1 polymer ?
#
loop_
_entity_poly.entity_id
_entity_poly.type
_entity_poly.pdbx_seq_one_letter_code
_entity_poly.pdbx_strand_id
1 'polypeptide(L)'
;IRDLFRSSAQVFGDKVQYFYRDDALVREFTYNDFWSTMREFGTALFDRGLSNAHVAVVGDTHPYWVTTFTSVISTGGVIVPLDHELDIDEMINFMRRAECTAVVYTGSMNGRLTSRMNDLPFIKYFIPISPAGEDFSGGRVMSYEDFLTEGRAKLETGDTRFEDHEISMDEMCAILFTSGTTGSSKGVMLSHRNLTAAADAACRA
;
A
#
# COMPACT_ATOMS: atom_id res chain seq x y z
N ILE A 1 -8.89 12.02 -0.72
CA ILE A 1 -8.69 10.92 0.26
C ILE A 1 -7.64 11.32 1.29
N ARG A 2 -6.45 11.78 0.92
CA ARG A 2 -5.40 12.22 1.86
C ARG A 2 -5.92 13.21 2.91
N ASP A 3 -6.63 14.24 2.49
CA ASP A 3 -7.15 15.27 3.39
C ASP A 3 -8.20 14.73 4.36
N LEU A 4 -8.94 13.70 3.98
CA LEU A 4 -9.87 13.01 4.89
C LEU A 4 -9.10 12.39 6.08
N PHE A 5 -8.01 11.67 5.82
CA PHE A 5 -7.22 11.07 6.89
C PHE A 5 -6.51 12.10 7.76
N ARG A 6 -5.99 13.17 7.15
CA ARG A 6 -5.42 14.31 7.90
C ARG A 6 -6.46 14.93 8.85
N SER A 7 -7.65 15.22 8.34
CA SER A 7 -8.73 15.79 9.15
C SER A 7 -9.21 14.82 10.23
N SER A 8 -9.27 13.52 9.92
CA SER A 8 -9.64 12.51 10.92
C SER A 8 -8.63 12.44 12.06
N ALA A 9 -7.33 12.52 11.78
CA ALA A 9 -6.30 12.58 12.81
C ALA A 9 -6.43 13.86 13.67
N GLN A 10 -6.74 15.01 13.06
CA GLN A 10 -6.98 16.24 13.82
C GLN A 10 -8.20 16.18 14.75
N VAL A 11 -9.26 15.46 14.34
CA VAL A 11 -10.51 15.35 15.12
C VAL A 11 -10.42 14.25 16.16
N PHE A 12 -9.86 13.11 15.84
CA PHE A 12 -9.90 11.90 16.69
C PHE A 12 -8.59 11.62 17.42
N GLY A 13 -7.45 12.11 16.90
CA GLY A 13 -6.16 12.08 17.57
C GLY A 13 -5.74 10.67 18.01
N ASP A 14 -5.57 10.51 19.32
CA ASP A 14 -5.12 9.25 19.94
C ASP A 14 -6.25 8.24 20.17
N LYS A 15 -7.46 8.48 19.64
CA LYS A 15 -8.48 7.43 19.65
C LYS A 15 -8.04 6.26 18.79
N VAL A 16 -8.32 5.04 19.29
CA VAL A 16 -8.01 3.82 18.56
C VAL A 16 -8.90 3.71 17.33
N GLN A 17 -8.28 3.52 16.17
CA GLN A 17 -8.94 3.29 14.89
C GLN A 17 -8.98 1.79 14.56
N TYR A 18 -7.89 1.07 14.86
CA TYR A 18 -7.77 -0.37 14.62
C TYR A 18 -7.19 -1.09 15.84
N PHE A 19 -7.70 -2.28 16.08
CA PHE A 19 -7.00 -3.29 16.86
C PHE A 19 -6.45 -4.34 15.88
N TYR A 20 -5.20 -4.68 15.99
CA TYR A 20 -4.60 -5.71 15.15
C TYR A 20 -3.74 -6.65 15.99
N ARG A 21 -3.48 -7.82 15.46
CA ARG A 21 -2.64 -8.81 16.13
C ARG A 21 -1.23 -8.75 15.55
N ASP A 22 -0.28 -8.60 16.45
CA ASP A 22 1.15 -8.65 16.15
C ASP A 22 1.71 -9.83 16.98
N ASP A 23 2.01 -10.94 16.35
CA ASP A 23 2.25 -12.23 16.98
C ASP A 23 1.12 -12.63 17.95
N ALA A 24 1.45 -12.78 19.26
CA ALA A 24 0.51 -13.12 20.31
C ALA A 24 -0.15 -11.89 20.99
N LEU A 25 0.27 -10.66 20.60
CA LEU A 25 -0.17 -9.43 21.25
C LEU A 25 -1.23 -8.71 20.41
N VAL A 26 -2.24 -8.16 21.09
CA VAL A 26 -3.16 -7.20 20.48
C VAL A 26 -2.55 -5.81 20.61
N ARG A 27 -2.40 -5.14 19.49
CA ARG A 27 -1.90 -3.78 19.37
C ARG A 27 -3.02 -2.82 19.02
N GLU A 28 -2.91 -1.62 19.52
CA GLU A 28 -3.76 -0.49 19.14
C GLU A 28 -3.09 0.33 18.04
N PHE A 29 -3.89 0.86 17.13
CA PHE A 29 -3.45 1.75 16.07
C PHE A 29 -4.42 2.93 16.03
N THR A 30 -3.92 4.10 16.38
CA THR A 30 -4.73 5.31 16.52
C THR A 30 -4.89 6.05 15.19
N TYR A 31 -5.76 7.07 15.15
CA TYR A 31 -5.86 7.96 13.99
C TYR A 31 -4.56 8.75 13.76
N ASN A 32 -3.84 9.12 14.83
CA ASN A 32 -2.53 9.76 14.72
C ASN A 32 -1.48 8.80 14.15
N ASP A 33 -1.46 7.54 14.60
CA ASP A 33 -0.56 6.51 14.04
C ASP A 33 -0.83 6.31 12.55
N PHE A 34 -2.11 6.26 12.16
CA PHE A 34 -2.49 6.10 10.77
C PHE A 34 -1.96 7.25 9.90
N TRP A 35 -2.20 8.48 10.31
CA TRP A 35 -1.76 9.66 9.57
C TRP A 35 -0.23 9.77 9.52
N SER A 36 0.46 9.51 10.64
CA SER A 36 1.93 9.50 10.70
C SER A 36 2.51 8.45 9.76
N THR A 37 2.04 7.20 9.86
CA THR A 37 2.48 6.10 8.98
C THR A 37 2.22 6.41 7.50
N MET A 38 1.07 6.98 7.19
CA MET A 38 0.70 7.38 5.83
C MET A 38 1.66 8.43 5.26
N ARG A 39 2.04 9.43 6.07
CA ARG A 39 3.01 10.47 5.69
C ARG A 39 4.41 9.89 5.50
N GLU A 40 4.87 9.11 6.45
CA GLU A 40 6.20 8.50 6.44
C GLU A 40 6.35 7.59 5.21
N PHE A 41 5.41 6.67 5.00
CA PHE A 41 5.45 5.76 3.86
C PHE A 41 5.34 6.51 2.52
N GLY A 42 4.40 7.47 2.43
CA GLY A 42 4.23 8.29 1.22
C GLY A 42 5.45 9.14 0.88
N THR A 43 6.12 9.72 1.89
CA THR A 43 7.36 10.46 1.69
C THR A 43 8.50 9.56 1.22
N ALA A 44 8.61 8.34 1.76
CA ALA A 44 9.57 7.35 1.28
C ALA A 44 9.31 6.93 -0.16
N LEU A 45 8.04 6.83 -0.60
CA LEU A 45 7.70 6.57 -2.00
C LEU A 45 8.24 7.67 -2.92
N PHE A 46 8.15 8.94 -2.53
CA PHE A 46 8.77 10.05 -3.28
C PHE A 46 10.29 9.93 -3.33
N ASP A 47 10.91 9.64 -2.21
CA ASP A 47 12.38 9.55 -2.12
C ASP A 47 12.94 8.39 -2.95
N ARG A 48 12.22 7.27 -3.01
CA ARG A 48 12.57 6.08 -3.81
C ARG A 48 12.16 6.14 -5.27
N GLY A 49 11.57 7.25 -5.74
CA GLY A 49 11.09 7.39 -7.11
C GLY A 49 9.93 6.45 -7.43
N LEU A 50 9.11 6.15 -6.43
CA LEU A 50 7.89 5.35 -6.54
C LEU A 50 6.61 6.20 -6.50
N SER A 51 6.71 7.54 -6.47
CA SER A 51 5.57 8.39 -6.76
C SER A 51 5.06 8.10 -8.18
N ASN A 52 3.77 8.10 -8.37
CA ASN A 52 3.11 7.67 -9.61
C ASN A 52 3.37 6.19 -10.02
N ALA A 53 3.95 5.37 -9.15
CA ALA A 53 4.18 3.96 -9.43
C ALA A 53 2.93 3.11 -9.22
N HIS A 54 2.85 1.98 -9.92
CA HIS A 54 1.89 0.95 -9.60
C HIS A 54 2.48 0.03 -8.53
N VAL A 55 1.79 -0.09 -7.42
CA VAL A 55 2.23 -0.85 -6.25
C VAL A 55 1.20 -1.93 -5.93
N ALA A 56 1.63 -3.19 -5.95
CA ALA A 56 0.79 -4.28 -5.47
C ALA A 56 0.76 -4.31 -3.95
N VAL A 57 -0.39 -4.66 -3.36
CA VAL A 57 -0.51 -4.94 -1.93
C VAL A 57 -1.24 -6.27 -1.75
N VAL A 58 -0.67 -7.19 -0.95
CA VAL A 58 -1.19 -8.54 -0.78
C VAL A 58 -0.96 -9.07 0.64
N GLY A 59 -1.90 -9.84 1.15
CA GLY A 59 -1.80 -10.51 2.43
C GLY A 59 -2.98 -10.26 3.35
N ASP A 60 -2.79 -10.59 4.63
CA ASP A 60 -3.83 -10.49 5.66
C ASP A 60 -4.19 -9.04 5.98
N THR A 61 -5.37 -8.84 6.57
CA THR A 61 -5.81 -7.51 7.01
C THR A 61 -4.87 -6.98 8.10
N HIS A 62 -4.20 -5.88 7.82
CA HIS A 62 -3.26 -5.23 8.72
C HIS A 62 -3.36 -3.70 8.55
N PRO A 63 -3.19 -2.86 9.61
CA PRO A 63 -3.22 -1.40 9.45
C PRO A 63 -2.24 -0.90 8.38
N TYR A 64 -1.05 -1.49 8.27
CA TYR A 64 -0.06 -1.14 7.26
C TYR A 64 -0.49 -1.51 5.82
N TRP A 65 -1.37 -2.50 5.66
CA TRP A 65 -2.00 -2.77 4.36
C TRP A 65 -2.87 -1.57 3.93
N VAL A 66 -3.68 -1.06 4.87
CA VAL A 66 -4.58 0.08 4.60
C VAL A 66 -3.80 1.38 4.43
N THR A 67 -2.76 1.62 5.25
CA THR A 67 -1.90 2.81 5.09
C THR A 67 -1.11 2.76 3.79
N THR A 68 -0.65 1.58 3.33
CA THR A 68 -0.05 1.41 2.00
C THR A 68 -1.02 1.84 0.91
N PHE A 69 -2.26 1.33 0.95
CA PHE A 69 -3.30 1.66 -0.03
C PHE A 69 -3.46 3.19 -0.14
N THR A 70 -3.68 3.83 1.00
CA THR A 70 -3.93 5.28 1.06
C THR A 70 -2.71 6.13 0.72
N SER A 71 -1.51 5.70 1.11
CA SER A 71 -0.26 6.40 0.78
C SER A 71 0.03 6.37 -0.71
N VAL A 72 -0.06 5.19 -1.35
CA VAL A 72 0.20 5.03 -2.78
C VAL A 72 -0.71 5.94 -3.60
N ILE A 73 -2.02 5.89 -3.37
CA ILE A 73 -2.96 6.75 -4.12
C ILE A 73 -2.77 8.23 -3.81
N SER A 74 -2.19 8.58 -2.66
CA SER A 74 -1.91 9.97 -2.29
C SER A 74 -0.60 10.52 -2.86
N THR A 75 0.20 9.67 -3.52
CA THR A 75 1.41 10.06 -4.25
C THR A 75 1.22 10.04 -5.77
N GLY A 76 -0.02 10.01 -6.26
CA GLY A 76 -0.34 9.84 -7.67
C GLY A 76 -0.16 8.41 -8.19
N GLY A 77 0.22 7.48 -7.31
CA GLY A 77 0.40 6.08 -7.65
C GLY A 77 -0.91 5.31 -7.82
N VAL A 78 -0.80 4.11 -8.37
CA VAL A 78 -1.92 3.19 -8.58
C VAL A 78 -1.75 1.98 -7.69
N ILE A 79 -2.70 1.78 -6.78
CA ILE A 79 -2.69 0.61 -5.91
C ILE A 79 -3.33 -0.60 -6.61
N VAL A 80 -2.73 -1.76 -6.45
CA VAL A 80 -3.18 -3.04 -7.02
C VAL A 80 -3.37 -4.04 -5.88
N PRO A 81 -4.54 -4.05 -5.23
CA PRO A 81 -4.84 -5.03 -4.19
C PRO A 81 -4.99 -6.41 -4.81
N LEU A 82 -4.31 -7.39 -4.25
CA LEU A 82 -4.36 -8.78 -4.69
C LEU A 82 -4.82 -9.67 -3.52
N ASP A 83 -5.69 -10.61 -3.84
CA ASP A 83 -6.13 -11.62 -2.89
C ASP A 83 -4.96 -12.56 -2.57
N HIS A 84 -4.69 -12.79 -1.28
CA HIS A 84 -3.62 -13.66 -0.82
C HIS A 84 -3.90 -15.16 -1.08
N GLU A 85 -5.16 -15.55 -1.34
CA GLU A 85 -5.55 -16.90 -1.70
C GLU A 85 -5.30 -17.25 -3.16
N LEU A 86 -5.04 -16.25 -4.03
CA LEU A 86 -4.72 -16.47 -5.43
C LEU A 86 -3.53 -17.42 -5.60
N ASP A 87 -3.56 -18.21 -6.68
CA ASP A 87 -2.37 -18.94 -7.13
C ASP A 87 -1.22 -17.95 -7.41
N ILE A 88 0.01 -18.38 -7.06
CA ILE A 88 1.17 -17.47 -7.18
C ILE A 88 1.46 -17.07 -8.64
N ASP A 89 1.21 -17.96 -9.61
CA ASP A 89 1.41 -17.65 -11.03
C ASP A 89 0.36 -16.65 -11.53
N GLU A 90 -0.87 -16.74 -11.04
CA GLU A 90 -1.91 -15.76 -11.34
C GLU A 90 -1.59 -14.40 -10.71
N MET A 91 -1.12 -14.37 -9.47
CA MET A 91 -0.67 -13.16 -8.79
C MET A 91 0.48 -12.48 -9.55
N ILE A 92 1.49 -13.24 -9.99
CA ILE A 92 2.60 -12.74 -10.81
C ILE A 92 2.07 -12.17 -12.13
N ASN A 93 1.12 -12.85 -12.77
CA ASN A 93 0.50 -12.39 -14.00
C ASN A 93 -0.27 -11.06 -13.79
N PHE A 94 -0.99 -10.91 -12.68
CA PHE A 94 -1.69 -9.66 -12.37
C PHE A 94 -0.72 -8.51 -12.11
N MET A 95 0.33 -8.72 -11.33
CA MET A 95 1.37 -7.71 -11.11
C MET A 95 2.04 -7.29 -12.42
N ARG A 96 2.29 -8.23 -13.34
CA ARG A 96 2.86 -7.92 -14.65
C ARG A 96 1.89 -7.14 -15.52
N ARG A 97 0.62 -7.54 -15.60
CA ARG A 97 -0.42 -6.87 -16.39
C ARG A 97 -0.75 -5.47 -15.86
N ALA A 98 -0.65 -5.30 -14.55
CA ALA A 98 -0.84 -4.00 -13.90
C ALA A 98 0.46 -3.16 -13.88
N GLU A 99 1.55 -3.63 -14.48
CA GLU A 99 2.84 -2.92 -14.53
C GLU A 99 3.37 -2.52 -13.14
N CYS A 100 3.15 -3.37 -12.14
CA CYS A 100 3.62 -3.09 -10.79
C CYS A 100 5.14 -3.00 -10.72
N THR A 101 5.64 -2.04 -9.98
CA THR A 101 7.08 -1.85 -9.75
C THR A 101 7.51 -2.11 -8.32
N ALA A 102 6.56 -2.21 -7.40
CA ALA A 102 6.78 -2.62 -6.02
C ALA A 102 5.64 -3.52 -5.55
N VAL A 103 5.91 -4.33 -4.53
CA VAL A 103 4.91 -5.15 -3.84
C VAL A 103 5.09 -5.04 -2.34
N VAL A 104 4.01 -4.67 -1.64
CA VAL A 104 3.92 -4.66 -0.18
C VAL A 104 3.13 -5.89 0.24
N TYR A 105 3.60 -6.63 1.23
CA TYR A 105 2.97 -7.88 1.61
C TYR A 105 3.11 -8.23 3.09
N THR A 106 2.13 -8.97 3.63
CA THR A 106 2.18 -9.47 5.01
C THR A 106 3.06 -10.71 5.13
N GLY A 107 3.46 -11.05 6.34
CA GLY A 107 4.36 -12.18 6.63
C GLY A 107 3.87 -13.52 6.08
N SER A 108 2.54 -13.74 5.99
CA SER A 108 1.95 -14.94 5.39
C SER A 108 2.34 -15.16 3.92
N MET A 109 2.71 -14.10 3.21
CA MET A 109 3.12 -14.14 1.81
C MET A 109 4.63 -14.28 1.59
N ASN A 110 5.42 -14.20 2.67
CA ASN A 110 6.87 -14.07 2.56
C ASN A 110 7.51 -15.19 1.71
N GLY A 111 7.43 -16.43 2.14
CA GLY A 111 8.01 -17.56 1.40
C GLY A 111 7.45 -17.73 -0.03
N ARG A 112 6.16 -17.41 -0.24
CA ARG A 112 5.52 -17.50 -1.56
C ARG A 112 6.10 -16.50 -2.56
N LEU A 113 6.32 -15.24 -2.14
CA LEU A 113 6.85 -14.20 -3.01
C LEU A 113 8.37 -14.29 -3.16
N THR A 114 9.10 -14.53 -2.06
CA THR A 114 10.56 -14.56 -2.09
C THR A 114 11.12 -15.70 -2.93
N SER A 115 10.48 -16.89 -2.91
CA SER A 115 10.86 -18.02 -3.76
C SER A 115 10.68 -17.76 -5.27
N ARG A 116 9.87 -16.76 -5.63
CA ARG A 116 9.52 -16.43 -7.03
C ARG A 116 10.07 -15.06 -7.48
N MET A 117 11.01 -14.47 -6.72
CA MET A 117 11.59 -13.15 -7.07
C MET A 117 12.24 -13.10 -8.45
N ASN A 118 12.78 -14.22 -8.93
CA ASN A 118 13.38 -14.32 -10.27
C ASN A 118 12.33 -14.20 -11.40
N ASP A 119 11.07 -14.54 -11.13
CA ASP A 119 9.96 -14.42 -12.09
C ASP A 119 9.37 -13.01 -12.10
N LEU A 120 9.82 -12.16 -11.17
CA LEU A 120 9.39 -10.78 -10.94
C LEU A 120 10.54 -9.77 -11.17
N PRO A 121 11.25 -9.80 -12.31
CA PRO A 121 12.39 -8.90 -12.54
C PRO A 121 11.97 -7.43 -12.66
N PHE A 122 10.70 -7.17 -12.93
CA PHE A 122 10.11 -5.83 -13.04
C PHE A 122 9.76 -5.20 -11.68
N ILE A 123 9.67 -6.00 -10.60
CA ILE A 123 9.48 -5.48 -9.24
C ILE A 123 10.83 -4.99 -8.70
N LYS A 124 10.91 -3.70 -8.42
CA LYS A 124 12.11 -3.06 -7.86
C LYS A 124 12.23 -3.27 -6.35
N TYR A 125 11.08 -3.23 -5.64
CA TYR A 125 11.04 -3.34 -4.19
C TYR A 125 10.01 -4.39 -3.75
N PHE A 126 10.47 -5.28 -2.89
CA PHE A 126 9.68 -6.24 -2.13
C PHE A 126 9.64 -5.73 -0.69
N ILE A 127 8.45 -5.37 -0.18
CA ILE A 127 8.29 -4.64 1.08
C ILE A 127 7.46 -5.49 2.05
N PRO A 128 8.08 -6.36 2.86
CA PRO A 128 7.37 -7.12 3.89
C PRO A 128 6.90 -6.21 5.03
N ILE A 129 5.65 -6.35 5.44
CA ILE A 129 5.04 -5.62 6.57
C ILE A 129 5.58 -6.12 7.91
N SER A 130 5.76 -7.43 8.06
CA SER A 130 6.40 -8.01 9.24
C SER A 130 7.89 -8.16 9.00
N PRO A 131 8.74 -8.06 10.04
CA PRO A 131 10.15 -8.31 9.87
C PRO A 131 10.33 -9.72 9.30
N ALA A 132 10.83 -9.78 8.09
CA ALA A 132 11.24 -11.02 7.51
C ALA A 132 12.49 -11.49 8.29
N GLY A 133 12.36 -12.60 8.99
CA GLY A 133 13.47 -13.19 9.75
C GLY A 133 14.57 -13.79 8.89
N GLU A 134 14.67 -13.39 7.62
CA GLU A 134 15.66 -13.88 6.67
C GLU A 134 16.47 -12.72 6.08
N ASP A 135 17.76 -12.92 6.01
CA ASP A 135 18.71 -12.01 5.36
C ASP A 135 18.46 -12.02 3.84
N PHE A 136 17.73 -11.04 3.35
CA PHE A 136 17.45 -10.89 1.92
C PHE A 136 18.63 -10.24 1.21
N SER A 137 19.63 -11.04 0.88
CA SER A 137 20.89 -10.66 0.22
C SER A 137 20.74 -10.23 -1.25
N GLY A 138 19.77 -9.42 -1.58
CA GLY A 138 19.54 -9.04 -2.98
C GLY A 138 19.31 -7.56 -3.25
N GLY A 139 19.28 -6.70 -2.25
CA GLY A 139 19.07 -5.24 -2.41
C GLY A 139 17.68 -4.83 -2.90
N ARG A 140 16.79 -5.81 -3.19
CA ARG A 140 15.40 -5.57 -3.65
C ARG A 140 14.38 -5.73 -2.53
N VAL A 141 14.77 -6.27 -1.38
CA VAL A 141 13.91 -6.42 -0.21
C VAL A 141 14.25 -5.34 0.80
N MET A 142 13.25 -4.64 1.26
CA MET A 142 13.36 -3.59 2.27
C MET A 142 12.13 -3.66 3.16
N SER A 143 12.31 -3.74 4.47
CA SER A 143 11.18 -3.87 5.38
C SER A 143 10.27 -2.63 5.35
N TYR A 144 9.01 -2.82 5.70
CA TYR A 144 8.06 -1.71 5.81
C TYR A 144 8.56 -0.66 6.82
N GLU A 145 9.15 -1.11 7.93
CA GLU A 145 9.70 -0.24 8.97
C GLU A 145 10.90 0.58 8.47
N ASP A 146 11.76 0.00 7.61
CA ASP A 146 12.85 0.76 6.98
C ASP A 146 12.30 1.86 6.07
N PHE A 147 11.23 1.58 5.32
CA PHE A 147 10.52 2.61 4.53
C PHE A 147 9.98 3.73 5.41
N LEU A 148 9.34 3.39 6.55
CA LEU A 148 8.85 4.40 7.49
C LEU A 148 10.01 5.23 8.06
N THR A 149 11.10 4.58 8.45
CA THR A 149 12.28 5.25 9.01
C THR A 149 12.89 6.25 8.01
N GLU A 150 13.03 5.87 6.74
CA GLU A 150 13.51 6.77 5.70
C GLU A 150 12.57 7.96 5.48
N GLY A 151 11.26 7.69 5.39
CA GLY A 151 10.27 8.75 5.22
C GLY A 151 10.25 9.72 6.39
N ARG A 152 10.34 9.21 7.62
CA ARG A 152 10.44 10.02 8.85
C ARG A 152 11.66 10.93 8.81
N ALA A 153 12.83 10.40 8.48
CA ALA A 153 14.06 11.19 8.37
C ALA A 153 13.93 12.33 7.33
N LYS A 154 13.23 12.09 6.22
CA LYS A 154 12.97 13.13 5.21
C LYS A 154 12.00 14.20 5.72
N LEU A 155 10.92 13.79 6.40
CA LEU A 155 9.97 14.73 7.03
C LEU A 155 10.66 15.62 8.06
N GLU A 156 11.56 15.08 8.87
CA GLU A 156 12.35 15.84 9.86
C GLU A 156 13.27 16.87 9.20
N THR A 157 13.69 16.66 7.96
CA THR A 157 14.47 17.63 7.18
C THR A 157 13.60 18.60 6.37
N GLY A 158 12.29 18.57 6.55
CA GLY A 158 11.34 19.51 5.94
C GLY A 158 10.82 19.09 4.56
N ASP A 159 10.84 17.81 4.21
CA ASP A 159 10.23 17.31 2.98
C ASP A 159 8.70 17.39 3.07
N THR A 160 8.09 18.17 2.20
CA THR A 160 6.63 18.38 2.15
C THR A 160 5.98 17.78 0.90
N ARG A 161 6.75 17.07 0.05
CA ARG A 161 6.27 16.55 -1.25
C ARG A 161 5.00 15.72 -1.12
N PHE A 162 4.89 14.90 -0.07
CA PHE A 162 3.69 14.10 0.16
C PHE A 162 2.46 14.97 0.47
N GLU A 163 2.61 16.01 1.26
CA GLU A 163 1.50 16.88 1.67
C GLU A 163 1.10 17.86 0.56
N ASP A 164 2.07 18.34 -0.22
CA ASP A 164 1.87 19.34 -1.26
C ASP A 164 1.49 18.73 -2.63
N HIS A 165 1.58 17.40 -2.78
CA HIS A 165 1.27 16.73 -4.04
C HIS A 165 -0.21 16.94 -4.42
N GLU A 166 -0.44 17.52 -5.58
CA GLU A 166 -1.80 17.69 -6.12
C GLU A 166 -2.29 16.41 -6.77
N ILE A 167 -3.54 16.06 -6.50
CA ILE A 167 -4.19 14.85 -7.01
C ILE A 167 -5.42 15.25 -7.80
N SER A 168 -5.47 14.86 -9.08
CA SER A 168 -6.67 15.01 -9.89
C SER A 168 -7.68 13.92 -9.55
N MET A 169 -8.95 14.31 -9.40
CA MET A 169 -10.03 13.36 -9.10
C MET A 169 -10.30 12.37 -10.24
N ASP A 170 -9.87 12.69 -11.45
CA ASP A 170 -10.11 11.84 -12.64
C ASP A 170 -8.91 10.93 -12.97
N GLU A 171 -7.78 11.10 -12.26
CA GLU A 171 -6.65 10.19 -12.39
C GLU A 171 -6.96 8.79 -11.84
N MET A 172 -6.43 7.79 -12.54
CA MET A 172 -6.51 6.39 -12.10
C MET A 172 -5.69 6.22 -10.82
N CYS A 173 -6.27 5.58 -9.82
CA CYS A 173 -5.60 5.34 -8.54
C CYS A 173 -5.66 3.88 -8.05
N ALA A 174 -6.48 3.04 -8.69
CA ALA A 174 -6.54 1.62 -8.31
C ALA A 174 -6.87 0.74 -9.52
N ILE A 175 -6.34 -0.51 -9.50
CA ILE A 175 -6.71 -1.58 -10.42
C ILE A 175 -7.17 -2.77 -9.60
N LEU A 176 -8.46 -3.14 -9.72
CA LEU A 176 -9.05 -4.29 -9.05
C LEU A 176 -9.24 -5.44 -10.05
N PHE A 177 -8.61 -6.59 -9.80
CA PHE A 177 -8.83 -7.77 -10.61
C PHE A 177 -10.10 -8.50 -10.17
N THR A 178 -10.97 -8.81 -11.13
CA THR A 178 -12.21 -9.54 -10.90
C THR A 178 -12.27 -10.78 -11.79
N SER A 179 -12.91 -11.83 -11.30
CA SER A 179 -13.21 -13.02 -12.11
C SER A 179 -14.19 -12.63 -13.22
N GLY A 180 -13.69 -12.52 -14.45
CA GLY A 180 -14.52 -12.17 -15.60
C GLY A 180 -15.48 -13.31 -15.98
N THR A 181 -16.68 -12.98 -16.43
CA THR A 181 -17.67 -13.94 -16.94
C THR A 181 -17.18 -14.72 -18.18
N THR A 182 -16.07 -14.28 -18.79
CA THR A 182 -15.48 -14.86 -20.01
C THR A 182 -14.26 -15.76 -19.73
N GLY A 183 -14.01 -16.16 -18.47
CA GLY A 183 -12.93 -17.08 -18.09
C GLY A 183 -11.55 -16.45 -17.92
N SER A 184 -11.35 -15.18 -18.25
CA SER A 184 -10.12 -14.43 -17.95
C SER A 184 -10.40 -13.28 -16.98
N SER A 185 -9.59 -13.16 -15.93
CA SER A 185 -9.70 -12.07 -14.96
C SER A 185 -9.44 -10.71 -15.64
N LYS A 186 -10.27 -9.73 -15.32
CA LYS A 186 -10.21 -8.36 -15.85
C LYS A 186 -9.73 -7.41 -14.76
N GLY A 187 -8.83 -6.49 -15.12
CA GLY A 187 -8.43 -5.37 -14.26
C GLY A 187 -9.39 -4.20 -14.44
N VAL A 188 -10.17 -3.89 -13.41
CA VAL A 188 -11.07 -2.73 -13.38
C VAL A 188 -10.26 -1.53 -12.90
N MET A 189 -10.13 -0.52 -13.74
CA MET A 189 -9.43 0.72 -13.42
C MET A 189 -10.38 1.70 -12.73
N LEU A 190 -9.99 2.22 -11.58
CA LEU A 190 -10.76 3.15 -10.77
C LEU A 190 -10.00 4.47 -10.61
N SER A 191 -10.73 5.58 -10.76
CA SER A 191 -10.22 6.90 -10.45
C SER A 191 -10.46 7.28 -8.97
N HIS A 192 -9.81 8.35 -8.51
CA HIS A 192 -10.09 8.95 -7.20
C HIS A 192 -11.57 9.30 -7.02
N ARG A 193 -12.22 9.78 -8.09
CA ARG A 193 -13.65 10.08 -8.10
C ARG A 193 -14.50 8.85 -7.83
N ASN A 194 -14.15 7.70 -8.43
CA ASN A 194 -14.88 6.45 -8.21
C ASN A 194 -14.78 5.99 -6.75
N LEU A 195 -13.57 6.01 -6.18
CA LEU A 195 -13.35 5.61 -4.77
C LEU A 195 -14.08 6.57 -3.80
N THR A 196 -14.00 7.87 -4.05
CA THR A 196 -14.65 8.87 -3.18
C THR A 196 -16.17 8.74 -3.25
N ALA A 197 -16.74 8.54 -4.44
CA ALA A 197 -18.17 8.34 -4.60
C ALA A 197 -18.66 7.06 -3.90
N ALA A 198 -17.89 5.97 -3.99
CA ALA A 198 -18.21 4.73 -3.29
C ALA A 198 -18.18 4.89 -1.77
N ALA A 199 -17.17 5.59 -1.24
CA ALA A 199 -17.06 5.89 0.20
C ALA A 199 -18.24 6.77 0.67
N ASP A 200 -18.59 7.84 -0.06
CA ASP A 200 -19.72 8.71 0.26
C ASP A 200 -21.06 7.93 0.26
N ALA A 201 -21.26 7.08 -0.73
CA ALA A 201 -22.44 6.22 -0.80
C ALA A 201 -22.55 5.27 0.40
N ALA A 202 -21.43 4.66 0.82
CA ALA A 202 -21.39 3.76 1.97
C ALA A 202 -21.67 4.49 3.31
N CYS A 203 -21.24 5.76 3.44
CA CYS A 203 -21.51 6.56 4.63
C CYS A 203 -22.96 7.04 4.76
N ARG A 204 -23.73 7.03 3.66
CA ARG A 204 -25.14 7.48 3.63
C ARG A 204 -26.16 6.33 3.76
N ALA A 205 -25.71 5.08 3.64
CA ALA A 205 -26.54 3.88 3.73
C ALA A 205 -26.74 3.43 5.19
#